data_b03497fa1560c509c05225e8239bb286
#
_entry.id   b03497fa1560c509c05225e8239bb286
#
_cell.length_a   1.000
_cell.length_b   1.000
_cell.length_c   1.000
_cell.angle_alpha   90.00
_cell.angle_beta   90.00
_cell.angle_gamma   90.00
#
_symmetry.space_group_name_H-M   'P 1'
#
loop_
_entity.id
_entity.type
_entity.pdbx_description
1 polymer ?
#
loop_
_entity_poly.entity_id
_entity_poly.type
_entity_poly.pdbx_seq_one_letter_code
_entity_poly.pdbx_strand_id
1 'polypeptide(L)'
;MGHKLRSAVCTEGRKMAGARALWVAAGMKHEQFGKPVIAVVNSFTQFVPGHTHLHEIGQIVKKEIEAMGCYAAEFNTIAIDDGIAMGHDGMLYSLPSRDIIADSVEYMVNAHKADAMICISNCDKVTPGMLMASMRLNIPTVFCSGGPMEAGRWKGENADLITAMVKGADMSIDDEEIRKIEQCACPGCGSCSGMFTANSMNSLTEAMGLSLPGNGTILATHANRVQLFKDAARLIVKNALSYYNDGDESVLPRSIATRQAFLNAMTLDIAMGGSTNTVLHLLAVAQEAEVDFRMNDIDILSRKVPCLCKLSPNTQKYSVQECNRAGGILGIMAELEKGGLIDTTAMRIDGMTVGEAIDKYSITKNDISSEADRIYHSAPGRQFSTVMGSQDSKWESLDVDRQSGCIRDIEHAYTKDGGLAVLFGNIAQDGCVVKTAGVDPELWHFRGPAVVFDSQEEACDGILSGKVKSGDCVVITHEGPKGGPGMQEMLYPTSYIKSMHLGKECALITDGRFSGGTSGLSIGHISPEAAAGGNIGKIKDGDIIEIDIPSRSINVLLDEEELAAREQQPLKRKRIVSKALRAYAQSVSSADKGGVRIIE
;
A
#
# COMPACT_ATOMS: atom_id res chain seq x y z
N MET A 1 34.54 14.35 -1.11
CA MET A 1 34.43 15.43 -0.10
C MET A 1 33.02 15.41 0.43
N GLY A 2 32.84 15.47 1.74
CA GLY A 2 31.52 15.44 2.35
C GLY A 2 30.64 16.64 1.96
N HIS A 3 29.35 16.51 2.19
CA HIS A 3 28.36 17.55 1.96
C HIS A 3 28.21 18.44 3.21
N LYS A 4 27.86 19.71 3.00
CA LYS A 4 27.54 20.60 4.12
C LYS A 4 26.18 20.22 4.71
N LEU A 5 26.08 20.16 6.05
CA LEU A 5 24.80 19.94 6.73
C LEU A 5 23.77 21.00 6.31
N ARG A 6 22.55 20.59 6.03
CA ARG A 6 21.41 21.50 5.76
C ARG A 6 21.12 22.33 7.01
N SER A 7 21.17 21.69 8.19
CA SER A 7 20.94 22.31 9.49
C SER A 7 21.97 23.38 9.84
N ALA A 8 23.15 23.41 9.21
CA ALA A 8 24.18 24.41 9.46
C ALA A 8 23.67 25.86 9.33
N VAL A 9 22.68 26.11 8.48
CA VAL A 9 22.06 27.44 8.30
C VAL A 9 21.35 27.96 9.55
N CYS A 10 20.97 27.11 10.49
CA CYS A 10 20.29 27.47 11.74
C CYS A 10 21.02 26.99 13.00
N THR A 11 22.10 26.19 12.86
CA THR A 11 22.90 25.67 13.97
C THR A 11 24.27 26.31 14.07
N GLU A 12 24.76 27.01 13.03
CA GLU A 12 26.09 27.61 13.00
C GLU A 12 26.06 29.15 12.94
N GLY A 13 27.19 29.73 13.28
CA GLY A 13 27.43 31.17 13.18
C GLY A 13 26.72 32.03 14.23
N ARG A 14 27.34 33.19 14.57
CA ARG A 14 26.87 34.07 15.64
C ARG A 14 25.46 34.62 15.40
N LYS A 15 25.08 34.88 14.14
CA LYS A 15 23.77 35.41 13.76
C LYS A 15 22.61 34.45 14.10
N MET A 16 22.89 33.15 14.19
CA MET A 16 21.89 32.12 14.47
C MET A 16 21.80 31.74 15.95
N ALA A 17 22.29 32.58 16.85
CA ALA A 17 22.21 32.35 18.29
C ALA A 17 20.77 32.20 18.79
N GLY A 18 19.81 32.96 18.22
CA GLY A 18 18.38 32.83 18.53
C GLY A 18 17.81 31.47 18.14
N ALA A 19 18.12 30.97 16.94
CA ALA A 19 17.70 29.64 16.50
C ALA A 19 18.29 28.54 17.39
N ARG A 20 19.60 28.65 17.74
CA ARG A 20 20.22 27.68 18.66
C ARG A 20 19.61 27.71 20.06
N ALA A 21 19.22 28.88 20.57
CA ALA A 21 18.52 28.97 21.86
C ALA A 21 17.18 28.19 21.83
N LEU A 22 16.46 28.25 20.71
CA LEU A 22 15.22 27.45 20.52
C LEU A 22 15.51 25.95 20.39
N TRP A 23 16.56 25.57 19.68
CA TRP A 23 17.00 24.16 19.62
C TRP A 23 17.36 23.63 21.01
N VAL A 24 18.06 24.40 21.83
CA VAL A 24 18.36 24.04 23.23
C VAL A 24 17.07 23.92 24.05
N ALA A 25 16.12 24.85 23.89
CA ALA A 25 14.83 24.78 24.55
C ALA A 25 13.99 23.54 24.10
N ALA A 26 14.21 23.07 22.87
CA ALA A 26 13.62 21.81 22.35
C ALA A 26 14.39 20.54 22.80
N GLY A 27 15.47 20.69 23.58
CA GLY A 27 16.22 19.58 24.16
C GLY A 27 17.53 19.21 23.45
N MET A 28 17.94 19.95 22.41
CA MET A 28 19.24 19.72 21.75
C MET A 28 20.39 20.08 22.71
N LYS A 29 21.31 19.16 22.90
CA LYS A 29 22.49 19.34 23.74
C LYS A 29 23.60 20.03 22.96
N HIS A 30 24.51 20.69 23.68
CA HIS A 30 25.58 21.46 23.07
C HIS A 30 26.52 20.62 22.18
N GLU A 31 26.78 19.38 22.59
CA GLU A 31 27.60 18.41 21.83
C GLU A 31 26.95 17.86 20.56
N GLN A 32 25.67 18.14 20.34
CA GLN A 32 24.93 17.72 19.14
C GLN A 32 24.97 18.77 18.02
N PHE A 33 25.36 20.03 18.34
CA PHE A 33 25.57 21.03 17.29
C PHE A 33 26.72 20.62 16.38
N GLY A 34 26.55 20.86 15.07
CA GLY A 34 27.53 20.45 14.06
C GLY A 34 27.42 18.97 13.66
N LYS A 35 26.42 18.24 14.16
CA LYS A 35 26.08 16.88 13.75
C LYS A 35 24.73 16.88 13.03
N PRO A 36 24.41 15.83 12.25
CA PRO A 36 23.11 15.75 11.57
C PRO A 36 21.91 15.89 12.51
N VAL A 37 20.94 16.71 12.12
CA VAL A 37 19.61 16.78 12.73
C VAL A 37 18.72 15.78 11.98
N ILE A 38 18.25 14.75 12.68
CA ILE A 38 17.45 13.67 12.09
C ILE A 38 15.99 13.85 12.45
N ALA A 39 15.13 13.98 11.44
CA ALA A 39 13.70 14.02 11.62
C ALA A 39 13.16 12.59 11.87
N VAL A 40 12.43 12.40 12.96
CA VAL A 40 11.61 11.21 13.18
C VAL A 40 10.21 11.56 12.68
N VAL A 41 9.95 11.15 11.44
CA VAL A 41 8.67 11.39 10.76
C VAL A 41 7.70 10.30 11.16
N ASN A 42 6.86 10.57 12.15
CA ASN A 42 5.90 9.64 12.71
C ASN A 42 4.48 9.91 12.17
N SER A 43 3.57 8.99 12.42
CA SER A 43 2.16 9.09 12.02
C SER A 43 1.22 8.58 13.11
N PHE A 44 1.60 8.73 14.37
CA PHE A 44 0.78 8.34 15.51
C PHE A 44 -0.58 9.02 15.48
N THR A 45 -1.62 8.22 15.71
CA THR A 45 -2.99 8.68 15.99
C THR A 45 -3.77 7.56 16.70
N GLN A 46 -4.77 7.93 17.49
CA GLN A 46 -5.69 6.97 18.12
C GLN A 46 -6.87 6.58 17.21
N PHE A 47 -7.03 7.23 16.05
CA PHE A 47 -8.07 6.90 15.08
C PHE A 47 -7.76 5.67 14.21
N VAL A 48 -6.52 5.18 14.21
CA VAL A 48 -6.05 4.13 13.30
C VAL A 48 -5.41 3.00 14.11
N PRO A 49 -5.97 1.79 14.14
CA PRO A 49 -5.39 0.64 14.88
C PRO A 49 -3.93 0.38 14.52
N GLY A 50 -3.57 0.59 13.24
CA GLY A 50 -2.21 0.48 12.74
C GLY A 50 -1.22 1.50 13.29
N HIS A 51 -1.69 2.55 13.98
CA HIS A 51 -0.89 3.71 14.40
C HIS A 51 -0.94 3.99 15.91
N THR A 52 -1.82 3.35 16.66
CA THR A 52 -2.00 3.59 18.10
C THR A 52 -0.73 3.35 18.93
N HIS A 53 0.11 2.41 18.51
CA HIS A 53 1.37 2.04 19.17
C HIS A 53 2.58 2.87 18.73
N LEU A 54 2.45 3.73 17.71
CA LEU A 54 3.58 4.46 17.11
C LEU A 54 4.11 5.59 17.99
N HIS A 55 3.33 6.05 18.98
CA HIS A 55 3.78 7.08 19.93
C HIS A 55 5.01 6.66 20.71
N GLU A 56 4.98 5.47 21.30
CA GLU A 56 6.12 4.95 22.07
C GLU A 56 7.32 4.64 21.19
N ILE A 57 7.08 4.22 19.96
CA ILE A 57 8.13 3.89 19.00
C ILE A 57 8.92 5.11 18.58
N GLY A 58 8.28 6.23 18.34
CA GLY A 58 8.98 7.48 18.05
C GLY A 58 10.01 7.82 19.14
N GLN A 59 9.67 7.60 20.40
CA GLN A 59 10.56 7.81 21.53
C GLN A 59 11.71 6.79 21.62
N ILE A 60 11.47 5.51 21.23
CA ILE A 60 12.52 4.49 21.15
C ILE A 60 13.51 4.86 20.05
N VAL A 61 13.02 5.20 18.87
CA VAL A 61 13.85 5.63 17.73
C VAL A 61 14.67 6.88 18.08
N LYS A 62 14.04 7.88 18.71
CA LYS A 62 14.73 9.10 19.18
C LYS A 62 15.90 8.74 20.11
N LYS A 63 15.68 7.89 21.11
CA LYS A 63 16.73 7.47 22.07
C LYS A 63 17.89 6.75 21.37
N GLU A 64 17.63 5.87 20.42
CA GLU A 64 18.69 5.17 19.66
C GLU A 64 19.51 6.14 18.82
N ILE A 65 18.88 7.11 18.14
CA ILE A 65 19.58 8.16 17.36
C ILE A 65 20.43 9.03 18.28
N GLU A 66 19.89 9.47 19.41
CA GLU A 66 20.60 10.33 20.38
C GLU A 66 21.76 9.60 21.07
N ALA A 67 21.64 8.30 21.30
CA ALA A 67 22.73 7.47 21.82
C ALA A 67 23.93 7.40 20.86
N MET A 68 23.72 7.62 19.56
CA MET A 68 24.79 7.74 18.56
C MET A 68 25.29 9.18 18.40
N GLY A 69 24.80 10.12 19.20
CA GLY A 69 25.28 11.49 19.32
C GLY A 69 24.67 12.50 18.36
N CYS A 70 23.71 12.12 17.52
CA CYS A 70 22.91 13.03 16.70
C CYS A 70 21.73 13.60 17.50
N TYR A 71 21.11 14.67 17.00
CA TYR A 71 19.84 15.16 17.55
C TYR A 71 18.68 14.60 16.73
N ALA A 72 17.66 14.07 17.41
CA ALA A 72 16.44 13.59 16.79
C ALA A 72 15.24 14.46 17.19
N ALA A 73 14.50 14.93 16.17
CA ALA A 73 13.28 15.71 16.35
C ALA A 73 12.08 14.97 15.78
N GLU A 74 11.13 14.58 16.63
CA GLU A 74 9.92 13.87 16.23
C GLU A 74 8.80 14.85 15.89
N PHE A 75 8.05 14.54 14.83
CA PHE A 75 6.76 15.13 14.53
C PHE A 75 5.82 14.09 13.92
N ASN A 76 4.51 14.35 13.98
CA ASN A 76 3.51 13.48 13.38
C ASN A 76 2.87 14.15 12.17
N THR A 77 2.69 13.37 11.09
CA THR A 77 1.74 13.69 10.03
C THR A 77 0.36 13.11 10.35
N ILE A 78 -0.65 13.48 9.56
CA ILE A 78 -2.00 12.89 9.69
C ILE A 78 -2.01 11.45 9.21
N ALA A 79 -2.98 10.67 9.71
CA ALA A 79 -3.31 9.35 9.19
C ALA A 79 -4.83 9.17 9.22
N ILE A 80 -5.38 8.59 8.16
CA ILE A 80 -6.80 8.22 8.03
C ILE A 80 -6.88 6.70 7.97
N ASP A 81 -7.84 6.12 8.69
CA ASP A 81 -8.14 4.69 8.61
C ASP A 81 -9.13 4.43 7.48
N ASP A 82 -8.67 3.76 6.44
CA ASP A 82 -9.51 3.43 5.29
C ASP A 82 -10.64 2.44 5.68
N GLY A 83 -10.38 1.52 6.60
CA GLY A 83 -11.39 0.56 7.07
C GLY A 83 -12.53 1.24 7.84
N ILE A 84 -12.22 2.19 8.72
CA ILE A 84 -13.22 2.97 9.48
C ILE A 84 -13.95 3.96 8.57
N ALA A 85 -13.27 4.55 7.59
CA ALA A 85 -13.85 5.51 6.67
C ALA A 85 -14.68 4.85 5.54
N MET A 86 -14.54 3.55 5.34
CA MET A 86 -15.17 2.82 4.24
C MET A 86 -16.70 2.75 4.37
N GLY A 87 -17.40 2.95 3.25
CA GLY A 87 -18.86 2.88 3.18
C GLY A 87 -19.58 4.18 3.56
N HIS A 88 -18.86 5.28 3.79
CA HIS A 88 -19.43 6.61 3.98
C HIS A 88 -18.51 7.70 3.40
N ASP A 89 -18.96 8.95 3.41
CA ASP A 89 -18.28 10.09 2.80
C ASP A 89 -16.90 10.43 3.39
N GLY A 90 -16.55 9.88 4.55
CA GLY A 90 -15.20 9.94 5.12
C GLY A 90 -14.13 9.34 4.21
N MET A 91 -14.51 8.35 3.38
CA MET A 91 -13.58 7.69 2.47
C MET A 91 -13.07 8.60 1.34
N LEU A 92 -13.78 9.68 1.03
CA LEU A 92 -13.34 10.71 0.07
C LEU A 92 -12.03 11.41 0.51
N TYR A 93 -11.75 11.44 1.80
CA TYR A 93 -10.55 12.10 2.36
C TYR A 93 -9.30 11.20 2.34
N SER A 94 -9.48 9.90 2.13
CA SER A 94 -8.38 8.93 2.20
C SER A 94 -7.28 9.23 1.16
N LEU A 95 -7.56 9.14 -0.14
CA LEU A 95 -6.53 9.36 -1.17
C LEU A 95 -5.95 10.80 -1.14
N PRO A 96 -6.75 11.86 -0.97
CA PRO A 96 -6.21 13.22 -0.84
C PRO A 96 -5.24 13.39 0.33
N SER A 97 -5.39 12.62 1.41
CA SER A 97 -4.47 12.68 2.55
C SER A 97 -3.05 12.27 2.19
N ARG A 98 -2.85 11.41 1.19
CA ARG A 98 -1.51 11.01 0.71
C ARG A 98 -0.66 12.21 0.30
N ASP A 99 -1.23 13.12 -0.49
CA ASP A 99 -0.55 14.33 -0.95
C ASP A 99 -0.32 15.32 0.21
N ILE A 100 -1.29 15.44 1.14
CA ILE A 100 -1.13 16.29 2.35
C ILE A 100 -0.05 15.72 3.27
N ILE A 101 0.05 14.40 3.40
CA ILE A 101 1.12 13.74 4.15
C ILE A 101 2.47 14.10 3.54
N ALA A 102 2.60 13.96 2.22
CA ALA A 102 3.82 14.33 1.50
C ALA A 102 4.19 15.80 1.74
N ASP A 103 3.24 16.72 1.59
CA ASP A 103 3.45 18.15 1.85
C ASP A 103 3.84 18.41 3.31
N SER A 104 3.15 17.82 4.28
CA SER A 104 3.42 18.05 5.70
C SER A 104 4.85 17.66 6.08
N VAL A 105 5.34 16.54 5.54
CA VAL A 105 6.72 16.09 5.74
C VAL A 105 7.70 17.04 5.08
N GLU A 106 7.45 17.43 3.84
CA GLU A 106 8.28 18.38 3.10
C GLU A 106 8.36 19.74 3.81
N TYR A 107 7.22 20.27 4.28
CA TYR A 107 7.18 21.52 5.06
C TYR A 107 8.03 21.44 6.32
N MET A 108 7.85 20.42 7.13
CA MET A 108 8.58 20.27 8.40
C MET A 108 10.08 20.12 8.19
N VAL A 109 10.47 19.25 7.26
CA VAL A 109 11.89 18.97 6.98
C VAL A 109 12.58 20.17 6.34
N ASN A 110 11.94 20.86 5.39
CA ASN A 110 12.51 22.01 4.72
C ASN A 110 12.56 23.26 5.62
N ALA A 111 11.50 23.51 6.41
CA ALA A 111 11.47 24.67 7.31
C ALA A 111 12.52 24.57 8.42
N HIS A 112 12.70 23.39 8.99
CA HIS A 112 13.64 23.16 10.10
C HIS A 112 15.02 22.66 9.64
N LYS A 113 15.20 22.48 8.31
CA LYS A 113 16.47 22.06 7.70
C LYS A 113 17.02 20.75 8.28
N ALA A 114 16.16 19.78 8.53
CA ALA A 114 16.62 18.45 8.93
C ALA A 114 17.55 17.85 7.85
N ASP A 115 18.57 17.14 8.29
CA ASP A 115 19.63 16.59 7.44
C ASP A 115 19.29 15.19 6.92
N ALA A 116 18.54 14.43 7.69
CA ALA A 116 18.11 13.08 7.36
C ALA A 116 16.76 12.80 8.01
N MET A 117 16.10 11.73 7.60
CA MET A 117 14.83 11.34 8.23
C MET A 117 14.65 9.82 8.33
N ILE A 118 13.96 9.40 9.37
CA ILE A 118 13.39 8.05 9.49
C ILE A 118 11.87 8.16 9.43
N CYS A 119 11.24 7.41 8.50
CA CYS A 119 9.81 7.43 8.27
C CYS A 119 9.15 6.25 8.97
N ILE A 120 8.26 6.55 9.93
CA ILE A 120 7.48 5.59 10.69
C ILE A 120 6.06 5.63 10.17
N SER A 121 5.75 4.74 9.24
CA SER A 121 4.46 4.62 8.57
C SER A 121 3.81 3.28 8.88
N ASN A 122 2.54 3.09 8.55
CA ASN A 122 1.95 1.75 8.60
C ASN A 122 0.70 1.59 7.73
N CYS A 123 -0.09 2.65 7.53
CA CYS A 123 -1.40 2.56 6.86
C CYS A 123 -1.35 2.99 5.39
N ASP A 124 -2.45 2.78 4.69
CA ASP A 124 -2.62 2.79 3.24
C ASP A 124 -2.06 4.02 2.53
N LYS A 125 -2.32 5.22 3.06
CA LYS A 125 -1.92 6.48 2.41
C LYS A 125 -0.69 7.10 3.04
N VAL A 126 -0.35 6.67 4.27
CA VAL A 126 0.80 7.20 5.02
C VAL A 126 2.12 6.74 4.39
N THR A 127 2.24 5.44 4.12
CA THR A 127 3.46 4.90 3.50
C THR A 127 3.74 5.53 2.13
N PRO A 128 2.80 5.57 1.17
CA PRO A 128 3.06 6.23 -0.12
C PRO A 128 3.23 7.75 0.01
N GLY A 129 2.54 8.43 0.92
CA GLY A 129 2.74 9.86 1.15
C GLY A 129 4.14 10.18 1.67
N MET A 130 4.67 9.40 2.61
CA MET A 130 6.05 9.53 3.08
C MET A 130 7.07 9.15 2.00
N LEU A 131 6.77 8.14 1.14
CA LEU A 131 7.62 7.82 -0.02
C LEU A 131 7.70 8.99 -0.99
N MET A 132 6.57 9.61 -1.35
CA MET A 132 6.54 10.82 -2.18
C MET A 132 7.41 11.93 -1.58
N ALA A 133 7.26 12.22 -0.28
CA ALA A 133 8.08 13.22 0.41
C ALA A 133 9.57 12.88 0.38
N SER A 134 9.94 11.61 0.55
CA SER A 134 11.34 11.19 0.51
C SER A 134 11.97 11.39 -0.87
N MET A 135 11.21 11.19 -1.94
CA MET A 135 11.67 11.44 -3.31
C MET A 135 11.83 12.93 -3.59
N ARG A 136 10.89 13.77 -3.12
CA ARG A 136 10.99 15.25 -3.24
C ARG A 136 12.20 15.80 -2.52
N LEU A 137 12.41 15.39 -1.28
CA LEU A 137 13.47 15.89 -0.39
C LEU A 137 14.86 15.36 -0.78
N ASN A 138 14.93 14.12 -1.21
CA ASN A 138 16.15 13.41 -1.59
C ASN A 138 17.31 13.58 -0.58
N ILE A 139 17.03 13.40 0.70
CA ILE A 139 17.99 13.36 1.79
C ILE A 139 18.08 11.92 2.35
N PRO A 140 19.15 11.52 3.05
CA PRO A 140 19.23 10.19 3.63
C PRO A 140 17.95 9.84 4.39
N THR A 141 17.31 8.72 4.00
CA THR A 141 16.00 8.32 4.52
C THR A 141 15.93 6.81 4.70
N VAL A 142 15.41 6.37 5.83
CA VAL A 142 15.11 4.95 6.11
C VAL A 142 13.64 4.81 6.47
N PHE A 143 12.97 3.79 5.92
CA PHE A 143 11.60 3.46 6.26
C PHE A 143 11.54 2.32 7.27
N CYS A 144 10.61 2.42 8.22
CA CYS A 144 10.29 1.34 9.14
C CYS A 144 8.79 1.40 9.48
N SER A 145 8.04 0.38 9.05
CA SER A 145 6.60 0.33 9.28
C SER A 145 6.24 -0.16 10.68
N GLY A 146 5.06 0.24 11.17
CA GLY A 146 4.53 -0.22 12.45
C GLY A 146 4.23 -1.72 12.51
N GLY A 147 4.19 -2.39 11.38
CA GLY A 147 3.97 -3.83 11.23
C GLY A 147 2.49 -4.23 11.15
N PRO A 148 2.20 -5.40 10.58
CA PRO A 148 0.86 -5.98 10.51
C PRO A 148 0.38 -6.44 11.90
N MET A 149 -0.95 -6.40 12.11
CA MET A 149 -1.56 -7.07 13.26
C MET A 149 -1.58 -8.59 13.06
N GLU A 150 -1.76 -9.30 14.15
CA GLU A 150 -2.01 -10.74 14.12
C GLU A 150 -3.35 -11.04 13.43
N ALA A 151 -3.48 -12.21 12.80
CA ALA A 151 -4.76 -12.66 12.29
C ALA A 151 -5.72 -12.95 13.45
N GLY A 152 -6.94 -12.41 13.38
CA GLY A 152 -8.01 -12.76 14.30
C GLY A 152 -8.45 -14.22 14.13
N ARG A 153 -9.19 -14.75 15.09
CA ARG A 153 -9.71 -16.12 15.03
C ARG A 153 -11.15 -16.20 15.51
N TRP A 154 -11.98 -16.79 14.67
CA TRP A 154 -13.38 -17.08 14.97
C TRP A 154 -13.70 -18.53 14.62
N LYS A 155 -14.25 -19.27 15.56
CA LYS A 155 -14.57 -20.71 15.43
C LYS A 155 -13.41 -21.58 14.89
N GLY A 156 -12.16 -21.22 15.26
CA GLY A 156 -10.97 -21.95 14.84
C GLY A 156 -10.38 -21.55 13.49
N GLU A 157 -11.06 -20.71 12.71
CA GLU A 157 -10.61 -20.17 11.43
C GLU A 157 -10.02 -18.76 11.57
N ASN A 158 -9.22 -18.34 10.62
CA ASN A 158 -8.73 -16.96 10.56
C ASN A 158 -9.90 -16.01 10.30
N ALA A 159 -9.89 -14.90 11.01
CA ALA A 159 -10.87 -13.81 10.85
C ALA A 159 -10.13 -12.47 10.70
N ASP A 160 -10.75 -11.54 9.99
CA ASP A 160 -10.24 -10.19 9.74
C ASP A 160 -11.40 -9.20 9.54
N LEU A 161 -11.09 -7.96 9.19
CA LEU A 161 -12.07 -6.92 8.87
C LEU A 161 -13.10 -7.41 7.84
N ILE A 162 -12.66 -8.11 6.79
CA ILE A 162 -13.56 -8.58 5.72
C ILE A 162 -14.52 -9.64 6.26
N THR A 163 -14.04 -10.51 7.14
CA THR A 163 -14.89 -11.50 7.83
C THR A 163 -16.01 -10.79 8.61
N ALA A 164 -15.68 -9.75 9.37
CA ALA A 164 -16.67 -8.97 10.12
C ALA A 164 -17.68 -8.28 9.19
N MET A 165 -17.22 -7.67 8.09
CA MET A 165 -18.10 -6.99 7.12
C MET A 165 -19.06 -7.95 6.40
N VAL A 166 -18.55 -9.07 5.90
CA VAL A 166 -19.35 -10.06 5.16
C VAL A 166 -20.37 -10.72 6.08
N LYS A 167 -19.97 -11.08 7.30
CA LYS A 167 -20.87 -11.68 8.30
C LYS A 167 -21.87 -10.68 8.84
N GLY A 168 -21.48 -9.41 9.02
CA GLY A 168 -22.39 -8.34 9.42
C GLY A 168 -23.49 -8.03 8.40
N ALA A 169 -23.24 -8.29 7.10
CA ALA A 169 -24.24 -8.16 6.04
C ALA A 169 -25.17 -9.39 5.92
N ASP A 170 -24.85 -10.50 6.58
CA ASP A 170 -25.65 -11.73 6.55
C ASP A 170 -26.73 -11.69 7.64
N MET A 171 -27.96 -11.35 7.24
CA MET A 171 -29.11 -11.25 8.13
C MET A 171 -29.53 -12.58 8.78
N SER A 172 -28.92 -13.71 8.41
CA SER A 172 -29.16 -15.00 9.07
C SER A 172 -28.34 -15.20 10.33
N ILE A 173 -27.34 -14.34 10.58
CA ILE A 173 -26.48 -14.34 11.76
C ILE A 173 -27.05 -13.36 12.78
N ASP A 174 -27.17 -13.82 14.03
CA ASP A 174 -27.70 -12.96 15.10
C ASP A 174 -26.68 -11.93 15.60
N ASP A 175 -27.17 -10.86 16.22
CA ASP A 175 -26.36 -9.74 16.71
C ASP A 175 -25.36 -10.15 17.79
N GLU A 176 -25.63 -11.22 18.54
CA GLU A 176 -24.71 -11.71 19.57
C GLU A 176 -23.49 -12.36 18.94
N GLU A 177 -23.69 -13.13 17.88
CA GLU A 177 -22.61 -13.76 17.13
C GLU A 177 -21.79 -12.70 16.37
N ILE A 178 -22.42 -11.67 15.79
CA ILE A 178 -21.70 -10.56 15.17
C ILE A 178 -20.80 -9.86 16.19
N ARG A 179 -21.28 -9.57 17.41
CA ARG A 179 -20.44 -8.96 18.46
C ARG A 179 -19.22 -9.83 18.83
N LYS A 180 -19.33 -11.15 18.77
CA LYS A 180 -18.19 -12.06 19.00
C LYS A 180 -17.16 -11.94 17.87
N ILE A 181 -17.62 -11.82 16.62
CA ILE A 181 -16.73 -11.61 15.46
C ILE A 181 -16.01 -10.25 15.59
N GLU A 182 -16.73 -9.17 15.90
CA GLU A 182 -16.14 -7.84 16.12
C GLU A 182 -15.03 -7.84 17.16
N GLN A 183 -15.17 -8.60 18.22
CA GLN A 183 -14.18 -8.70 19.31
C GLN A 183 -12.94 -9.50 18.95
N CYS A 184 -12.99 -10.36 17.94
CA CYS A 184 -11.88 -11.25 17.60
C CYS A 184 -11.28 -11.04 16.21
N ALA A 185 -11.96 -10.32 15.31
CA ALA A 185 -11.50 -10.11 13.93
C ALA A 185 -10.21 -9.28 13.85
N CYS A 186 -10.07 -8.29 14.74
CA CYS A 186 -8.91 -7.38 14.79
C CYS A 186 -8.29 -7.40 16.21
N PRO A 187 -7.38 -8.33 16.52
CA PRO A 187 -6.96 -8.63 17.90
C PRO A 187 -5.88 -7.70 18.46
N GLY A 188 -5.70 -6.49 17.92
CA GLY A 188 -4.73 -5.57 18.50
C GLY A 188 -4.20 -4.50 17.55
N CYS A 189 -3.04 -3.94 17.90
CA CYS A 189 -2.38 -2.94 17.07
C CYS A 189 -1.71 -3.56 15.85
N GLY A 190 -1.52 -2.74 14.83
CA GLY A 190 -0.93 -3.11 13.55
C GLY A 190 -1.82 -2.76 12.37
N SER A 191 -1.26 -2.76 11.17
CA SER A 191 -2.02 -2.73 9.92
C SER A 191 -2.82 -4.03 9.74
N CYS A 192 -3.64 -4.13 8.71
CA CYS A 192 -4.44 -5.33 8.46
C CYS A 192 -3.60 -6.63 8.52
N SER A 193 -4.20 -7.75 8.93
CA SER A 193 -3.51 -9.05 8.99
C SER A 193 -3.30 -9.71 7.61
N GLY A 194 -4.05 -9.27 6.59
CA GLY A 194 -3.95 -9.73 5.20
C GLY A 194 -3.11 -8.82 4.31
N MET A 195 -2.94 -9.20 3.05
CA MET A 195 -2.21 -8.43 2.03
C MET A 195 -3.15 -7.40 1.38
N PHE A 196 -3.62 -6.46 2.19
CA PHE A 196 -4.33 -5.26 1.77
C PHE A 196 -3.33 -4.15 1.41
N THR A 197 -3.82 -2.95 1.11
CA THR A 197 -2.99 -1.84 0.62
C THR A 197 -1.86 -1.48 1.59
N ALA A 198 -2.12 -1.41 2.90
CA ALA A 198 -1.12 -1.09 3.91
C ALA A 198 0.08 -2.03 3.87
N ASN A 199 -0.18 -3.35 3.98
CA ASN A 199 0.88 -4.36 3.95
C ASN A 199 1.52 -4.50 2.58
N SER A 200 0.76 -4.32 1.49
CA SER A 200 1.33 -4.26 0.13
C SER A 200 2.36 -3.13 0.05
N MET A 201 2.02 -1.91 0.42
CA MET A 201 2.96 -0.78 0.38
C MET A 201 4.17 -0.95 1.30
N ASN A 202 3.98 -1.51 2.52
CA ASN A 202 5.09 -1.81 3.44
C ASN A 202 6.02 -2.89 2.86
N SER A 203 5.48 -3.87 2.16
CA SER A 203 6.23 -4.92 1.45
C SER A 203 6.97 -4.37 0.23
N LEU A 204 6.33 -3.49 -0.54
CA LEU A 204 6.95 -2.85 -1.71
C LEU A 204 8.09 -1.91 -1.29
N THR A 205 7.96 -1.22 -0.15
CA THR A 205 9.05 -0.40 0.43
C THR A 205 10.28 -1.27 0.76
N GLU A 206 10.07 -2.51 1.24
CA GLU A 206 11.13 -3.49 1.48
C GLU A 206 11.74 -3.98 0.16
N ALA A 207 10.93 -4.30 -0.84
CA ALA A 207 11.37 -4.77 -2.16
C ALA A 207 12.13 -3.70 -2.95
N MET A 208 11.73 -2.42 -2.81
CA MET A 208 12.45 -1.27 -3.38
C MET A 208 13.80 -1.02 -2.71
N GLY A 209 14.08 -1.68 -1.58
CA GLY A 209 15.32 -1.50 -0.84
C GLY A 209 15.34 -0.32 0.13
N LEU A 210 14.23 0.37 0.38
CA LEU A 210 14.16 1.57 1.25
C LEU A 210 13.95 1.24 2.74
N SER A 211 13.75 -0.05 3.08
CA SER A 211 13.63 -0.53 4.44
C SER A 211 14.41 -1.82 4.68
N LEU A 212 14.58 -2.19 5.95
CA LEU A 212 15.27 -3.41 6.35
C LEU A 212 14.40 -4.66 6.11
N PRO A 213 15.01 -5.85 5.94
CA PRO A 213 14.30 -7.12 5.83
C PRO A 213 13.39 -7.39 7.02
N GLY A 214 12.19 -7.90 6.73
CA GLY A 214 11.13 -8.13 7.71
C GLY A 214 10.22 -6.92 7.94
N ASN A 215 10.47 -5.78 7.27
CA ASN A 215 9.63 -4.59 7.37
C ASN A 215 8.16 -4.88 7.03
N GLY A 216 7.92 -5.62 5.96
CA GLY A 216 6.56 -5.92 5.49
C GLY A 216 5.84 -7.02 6.30
N THR A 217 6.55 -7.84 7.10
CA THR A 217 5.95 -9.09 7.59
C THR A 217 6.11 -9.39 9.08
N ILE A 218 7.06 -8.78 9.81
CA ILE A 218 7.13 -8.94 11.26
C ILE A 218 5.90 -8.31 11.91
N LEU A 219 5.21 -9.02 12.78
CA LEU A 219 4.01 -8.54 13.47
C LEU A 219 4.30 -7.34 14.38
N ALA A 220 3.35 -6.42 14.51
CA ALA A 220 3.47 -5.23 15.36
C ALA A 220 3.69 -5.59 16.85
N THR A 221 3.01 -6.62 17.34
CA THR A 221 3.10 -7.09 18.74
C THR A 221 4.39 -7.85 19.04
N HIS A 222 5.15 -8.28 18.03
CA HIS A 222 6.34 -9.11 18.25
C HIS A 222 7.58 -8.29 18.65
N ALA A 223 8.37 -8.77 19.61
CA ALA A 223 9.59 -8.12 20.10
C ALA A 223 10.61 -7.78 18.98
N ASN A 224 10.67 -8.60 17.93
CA ASN A 224 11.54 -8.36 16.78
C ASN A 224 11.15 -7.09 15.99
N ARG A 225 9.91 -6.60 16.09
CA ARG A 225 9.50 -5.32 15.51
C ARG A 225 10.21 -4.14 16.22
N VAL A 226 10.31 -4.18 17.54
CA VAL A 226 11.06 -3.17 18.31
C VAL A 226 12.54 -3.19 17.92
N GLN A 227 13.12 -4.39 17.76
CA GLN A 227 14.51 -4.51 17.33
C GLN A 227 14.73 -3.93 15.93
N LEU A 228 13.79 -4.17 14.99
CA LEU A 228 13.85 -3.60 13.64
C LEU A 228 13.89 -2.06 13.66
N PHE A 229 13.10 -1.41 14.53
CA PHE A 229 13.13 0.04 14.71
C PHE A 229 14.46 0.54 15.23
N LYS A 230 15.09 -0.18 16.18
CA LYS A 230 16.42 0.16 16.68
C LYS A 230 17.48 0.04 15.60
N ASP A 231 17.42 -1.02 14.80
CA ASP A 231 18.35 -1.24 13.70
C ASP A 231 18.19 -0.16 12.60
N ALA A 232 16.93 0.21 12.27
CA ALA A 232 16.65 1.30 11.35
C ALA A 232 17.12 2.67 11.86
N ALA A 233 16.98 2.93 13.17
CA ALA A 233 17.46 4.14 13.81
C ALA A 233 19.00 4.27 13.75
N ARG A 234 19.71 3.15 13.95
CA ARG A 234 21.17 3.12 13.81
C ARG A 234 21.59 3.29 12.35
N LEU A 235 20.86 2.68 11.43
CA LEU A 235 21.13 2.76 9.99
C LEU A 235 21.00 4.21 9.49
N ILE A 236 19.94 4.93 9.85
CA ILE A 236 19.77 6.33 9.39
C ILE A 236 20.89 7.23 9.88
N VAL A 237 21.39 7.04 11.12
CA VAL A 237 22.55 7.80 11.61
C VAL A 237 23.80 7.48 10.79
N LYS A 238 24.06 6.18 10.52
CA LYS A 238 25.19 5.75 9.69
C LYS A 238 25.12 6.37 8.30
N ASN A 239 23.95 6.30 7.65
CA ASN A 239 23.77 6.82 6.30
C ASN A 239 23.87 8.34 6.24
N ALA A 240 23.33 9.05 7.24
CA ALA A 240 23.51 10.50 7.34
C ALA A 240 25.00 10.89 7.46
N LEU A 241 25.74 10.20 8.33
CA LEU A 241 27.18 10.45 8.49
C LEU A 241 27.96 10.10 7.21
N SER A 242 27.66 9.00 6.53
CA SER A 242 28.29 8.63 5.24
C SER A 242 28.05 9.71 4.18
N TYR A 243 26.81 10.19 4.06
CA TYR A 243 26.48 11.25 3.10
C TYR A 243 27.20 12.57 3.43
N TYR A 244 27.08 13.05 4.67
CA TYR A 244 27.61 14.37 5.03
C TYR A 244 29.14 14.39 5.22
N ASN A 245 29.76 13.34 5.73
CA ASN A 245 31.19 13.28 5.95
C ASN A 245 31.97 12.79 4.72
N ASP A 246 31.47 11.75 4.07
CA ASP A 246 32.20 11.03 3.02
C ASP A 246 31.72 11.38 1.61
N GLY A 247 30.53 12.01 1.48
CA GLY A 247 29.91 12.36 0.20
C GLY A 247 29.28 11.16 -0.52
N ASP A 248 28.83 10.17 0.25
CA ASP A 248 28.21 8.95 -0.28
C ASP A 248 26.75 9.21 -0.68
N GLU A 249 26.52 9.38 -1.98
CA GLU A 249 25.17 9.61 -2.54
C GLU A 249 24.39 8.31 -2.73
N SER A 250 25.00 7.14 -2.55
CA SER A 250 24.31 5.85 -2.71
C SER A 250 23.22 5.62 -1.65
N VAL A 251 23.28 6.33 -0.53
CA VAL A 251 22.29 6.28 0.57
C VAL A 251 21.09 7.21 0.38
N LEU A 252 20.99 7.89 -0.76
CA LEU A 252 19.87 8.79 -1.05
C LEU A 252 18.67 8.00 -1.60
N PRO A 253 17.42 8.40 -1.28
CA PRO A 253 16.22 7.71 -1.76
C PRO A 253 16.16 7.54 -3.28
N ARG A 254 16.49 8.57 -4.07
CA ARG A 254 16.48 8.48 -5.54
C ARG A 254 17.60 7.60 -6.11
N SER A 255 18.70 7.40 -5.37
CA SER A 255 19.77 6.46 -5.75
C SER A 255 19.35 5.00 -5.56
N ILE A 256 18.45 4.74 -4.61
CA ILE A 256 17.87 3.41 -4.32
C ILE A 256 16.63 3.16 -5.18
N ALA A 257 15.69 4.11 -5.20
CA ALA A 257 14.42 4.01 -5.93
C ALA A 257 14.61 4.24 -7.44
N THR A 258 15.49 3.46 -8.06
CA THR A 258 15.73 3.45 -9.49
C THR A 258 14.58 2.77 -10.25
N ARG A 259 14.56 2.88 -11.57
CA ARG A 259 13.58 2.18 -12.41
C ARG A 259 13.55 0.67 -12.13
N GLN A 260 14.71 0.05 -11.92
CA GLN A 260 14.81 -1.36 -11.56
C GLN A 260 14.16 -1.68 -10.22
N ALA A 261 14.32 -0.80 -9.22
CA ALA A 261 13.66 -0.95 -7.92
C ALA A 261 12.12 -0.88 -8.05
N PHE A 262 11.58 0.02 -8.88
CA PHE A 262 10.15 0.07 -9.19
C PHE A 262 9.67 -1.19 -9.90
N LEU A 263 10.42 -1.69 -10.88
CA LEU A 263 10.09 -2.94 -11.58
C LEU A 263 10.13 -4.14 -10.63
N ASN A 264 11.13 -4.25 -9.76
CA ASN A 264 11.22 -5.29 -8.73
C ASN A 264 10.03 -5.24 -7.77
N ALA A 265 9.67 -4.03 -7.30
CA ALA A 265 8.53 -3.84 -6.41
C ALA A 265 7.22 -4.26 -7.09
N MET A 266 6.98 -3.84 -8.33
CA MET A 266 5.77 -4.22 -9.08
C MET A 266 5.73 -5.71 -9.39
N THR A 267 6.88 -6.32 -9.70
CA THR A 267 7.01 -7.78 -9.88
C THR A 267 6.62 -8.52 -8.60
N LEU A 268 7.10 -8.07 -7.44
CA LEU A 268 6.68 -8.62 -6.15
C LEU A 268 5.17 -8.47 -5.93
N ASP A 269 4.60 -7.29 -6.21
CA ASP A 269 3.17 -7.04 -6.01
C ASP A 269 2.29 -7.99 -6.82
N ILE A 270 2.64 -8.18 -8.08
CA ILE A 270 1.98 -9.14 -8.99
C ILE A 270 2.12 -10.58 -8.47
N ALA A 271 3.33 -10.97 -8.02
CA ALA A 271 3.60 -12.31 -7.52
C ALA A 271 2.89 -12.64 -6.21
N MET A 272 2.63 -11.66 -5.36
CA MET A 272 1.93 -11.85 -4.09
C MET A 272 0.42 -11.55 -4.15
N GLY A 273 -0.11 -11.16 -5.32
CA GLY A 273 -1.51 -10.78 -5.48
C GLY A 273 -1.88 -9.61 -4.56
N GLY A 274 -1.06 -8.57 -4.56
CA GLY A 274 -1.21 -7.38 -3.71
C GLY A 274 -2.45 -6.54 -4.05
N SER A 275 -2.55 -5.37 -3.47
CA SER A 275 -3.67 -4.46 -3.68
C SER A 275 -3.55 -3.73 -5.01
N THR A 276 -4.66 -3.53 -5.74
CA THR A 276 -4.69 -2.68 -6.94
C THR A 276 -4.31 -1.22 -6.64
N ASN A 277 -4.49 -0.77 -5.40
CA ASN A 277 -4.10 0.58 -4.98
C ASN A 277 -2.59 0.83 -5.06
N THR A 278 -1.77 -0.22 -5.01
CA THR A 278 -0.31 -0.11 -5.18
C THR A 278 0.08 0.44 -6.53
N VAL A 279 -0.67 0.11 -7.59
CA VAL A 279 -0.50 0.69 -8.94
C VAL A 279 -0.57 2.21 -8.87
N LEU A 280 -1.65 2.74 -8.28
CA LEU A 280 -1.86 4.17 -8.11
C LEU A 280 -0.72 4.82 -7.30
N HIS A 281 -0.27 4.14 -6.24
CA HIS A 281 0.74 4.68 -5.35
C HIS A 281 2.15 4.61 -5.92
N LEU A 282 2.52 3.52 -6.62
CA LEU A 282 3.84 3.43 -7.26
C LEU A 282 3.98 4.44 -8.41
N LEU A 283 2.92 4.66 -9.20
CA LEU A 283 2.91 5.70 -10.23
C LEU A 283 3.12 7.10 -9.63
N ALA A 284 2.47 7.39 -8.50
CA ALA A 284 2.65 8.64 -7.78
C ALA A 284 4.08 8.82 -7.25
N VAL A 285 4.64 7.78 -6.63
CA VAL A 285 6.02 7.81 -6.09
C VAL A 285 7.03 7.92 -7.24
N ALA A 286 6.82 7.22 -8.35
CA ALA A 286 7.69 7.29 -9.53
C ALA A 286 7.73 8.69 -10.14
N GLN A 287 6.59 9.39 -10.19
CA GLN A 287 6.53 10.78 -10.63
C GLN A 287 7.38 11.69 -9.74
N GLU A 288 7.29 11.56 -8.40
CA GLU A 288 8.10 12.35 -7.47
C GLU A 288 9.60 11.96 -7.50
N ALA A 289 9.90 10.72 -7.85
CA ALA A 289 11.27 10.24 -8.05
C ALA A 289 11.87 10.63 -9.41
N GLU A 290 11.06 11.20 -10.32
CA GLU A 290 11.43 11.48 -11.72
C GLU A 290 11.83 10.22 -12.50
N VAL A 291 11.19 9.09 -12.18
CA VAL A 291 11.42 7.78 -12.81
C VAL A 291 10.35 7.53 -13.86
N ASP A 292 10.75 7.18 -15.08
CA ASP A 292 9.83 6.76 -16.14
C ASP A 292 9.31 5.33 -15.87
N PHE A 293 8.20 5.26 -15.11
CA PHE A 293 7.47 4.05 -14.77
C PHE A 293 5.98 4.28 -15.04
N ARG A 294 5.36 3.44 -15.88
CA ARG A 294 4.03 3.68 -16.45
C ARG A 294 3.15 2.43 -16.40
N MET A 295 1.86 2.60 -16.66
CA MET A 295 0.87 1.51 -16.77
C MET A 295 1.31 0.41 -17.74
N ASN A 296 1.96 0.76 -18.84
CA ASN A 296 2.48 -0.22 -19.80
C ASN A 296 3.58 -1.13 -19.21
N ASP A 297 4.42 -0.61 -18.31
CA ASP A 297 5.41 -1.45 -17.60
C ASP A 297 4.72 -2.49 -16.74
N ILE A 298 3.62 -2.09 -16.08
CA ILE A 298 2.81 -2.97 -15.23
C ILE A 298 2.13 -4.06 -16.08
N ASP A 299 1.57 -3.69 -17.25
CA ASP A 299 0.98 -4.67 -18.17
C ASP A 299 2.02 -5.69 -18.63
N ILE A 300 3.22 -5.24 -19.06
CA ILE A 300 4.32 -6.12 -19.48
C ILE A 300 4.71 -7.10 -18.37
N LEU A 301 4.84 -6.63 -17.13
CA LEU A 301 5.16 -7.48 -15.98
C LEU A 301 4.04 -8.47 -15.69
N SER A 302 2.79 -8.02 -15.69
CA SER A 302 1.63 -8.86 -15.35
C SER A 302 1.45 -10.06 -16.27
N ARG A 303 1.97 -9.99 -17.50
CA ARG A 303 1.95 -11.09 -18.47
C ARG A 303 3.04 -12.15 -18.24
N LYS A 304 4.06 -11.84 -17.43
CA LYS A 304 5.25 -12.68 -17.24
C LYS A 304 5.36 -13.25 -15.85
N VAL A 305 4.85 -12.52 -14.86
CA VAL A 305 5.06 -12.83 -13.44
C VAL A 305 3.92 -13.71 -12.95
N PRO A 306 4.20 -14.95 -12.49
CA PRO A 306 3.18 -15.83 -11.93
C PRO A 306 2.79 -15.40 -10.51
N CYS A 307 1.62 -15.83 -10.04
CA CYS A 307 1.22 -15.64 -8.65
C CYS A 307 1.87 -16.71 -7.77
N LEU A 308 2.86 -16.33 -6.97
CA LEU A 308 3.66 -17.24 -6.12
C LEU A 308 3.21 -17.28 -4.67
N CYS A 309 2.45 -16.27 -4.22
CA CYS A 309 1.97 -16.19 -2.85
C CYS A 309 0.52 -15.73 -2.84
N LYS A 310 -0.33 -16.39 -2.05
CA LYS A 310 -1.72 -15.96 -1.81
C LYS A 310 -1.95 -15.80 -0.32
N LEU A 311 -2.36 -14.60 0.07
CA LEU A 311 -2.70 -14.25 1.44
C LEU A 311 -4.15 -13.75 1.51
N SER A 312 -4.72 -13.66 2.73
CA SER A 312 -6.01 -12.99 2.90
C SER A 312 -5.99 -11.62 2.19
N PRO A 313 -7.04 -11.24 1.46
CA PRO A 313 -8.36 -11.89 1.30
C PRO A 313 -8.43 -12.92 0.16
N ASN A 314 -7.34 -13.16 -0.58
CA ASN A 314 -7.34 -14.07 -1.74
C ASN A 314 -7.37 -15.56 -1.30
N THR A 315 -7.14 -15.83 -0.02
CA THR A 315 -7.30 -17.12 0.64
C THR A 315 -7.59 -16.91 2.12
N GLN A 316 -8.31 -17.83 2.75
CA GLN A 316 -8.49 -17.84 4.21
C GLN A 316 -7.38 -18.62 4.92
N LYS A 317 -6.55 -19.36 4.19
CA LYS A 317 -5.54 -20.25 4.77
C LYS A 317 -4.33 -19.50 5.33
N TYR A 318 -3.90 -18.43 4.67
CA TYR A 318 -2.68 -17.70 4.99
C TYR A 318 -2.94 -16.21 5.17
N SER A 319 -2.29 -15.63 6.17
CA SER A 319 -2.17 -14.20 6.41
C SER A 319 -0.70 -13.76 6.33
N VAL A 320 -0.40 -12.51 6.64
CA VAL A 320 0.99 -11.99 6.56
C VAL A 320 1.94 -12.72 7.51
N GLN A 321 1.45 -13.20 8.66
CA GLN A 321 2.27 -13.97 9.62
C GLN A 321 2.76 -15.30 9.06
N GLU A 322 1.97 -16.00 8.24
CA GLU A 322 2.39 -17.22 7.55
C GLU A 322 3.38 -16.91 6.41
N CYS A 323 3.21 -15.77 5.74
CA CYS A 323 4.20 -15.29 4.77
C CYS A 323 5.55 -15.02 5.46
N ASN A 324 5.56 -14.37 6.64
CA ASN A 324 6.77 -14.20 7.43
C ASN A 324 7.46 -15.56 7.71
N ARG A 325 6.70 -16.54 8.23
CA ARG A 325 7.19 -17.91 8.49
C ARG A 325 7.81 -18.58 7.26
N ALA A 326 7.33 -18.21 6.06
CA ALA A 326 7.80 -18.76 4.78
C ALA A 326 9.01 -18.00 4.19
N GLY A 327 9.60 -17.04 4.92
CA GLY A 327 10.75 -16.23 4.49
C GLY A 327 10.39 -14.80 4.08
N GLY A 328 9.15 -14.39 4.28
CA GLY A 328 8.69 -13.01 4.07
C GLY A 328 8.88 -12.52 2.64
N ILE A 329 9.12 -11.24 2.52
CA ILE A 329 9.26 -10.56 1.21
C ILE A 329 10.48 -11.07 0.44
N LEU A 330 11.63 -11.21 1.11
CA LEU A 330 12.82 -11.76 0.46
C LEU A 330 12.64 -13.22 0.06
N GLY A 331 11.78 -14.00 0.76
CA GLY A 331 11.43 -15.36 0.36
C GLY A 331 10.67 -15.41 -0.98
N ILE A 332 9.74 -14.48 -1.22
CA ILE A 332 9.05 -14.36 -2.52
C ILE A 332 10.05 -13.88 -3.59
N MET A 333 10.86 -12.87 -3.27
CA MET A 333 11.88 -12.35 -4.20
C MET A 333 12.92 -13.41 -4.57
N ALA A 334 13.27 -14.33 -3.66
CA ALA A 334 14.15 -15.46 -3.96
C ALA A 334 13.57 -16.41 -5.02
N GLU A 335 12.27 -16.67 -4.99
CA GLU A 335 11.63 -17.49 -6.03
C GLU A 335 11.53 -16.72 -7.37
N LEU A 336 11.33 -15.40 -7.33
CA LEU A 336 11.36 -14.54 -8.52
C LEU A 336 12.76 -14.44 -9.13
N GLU A 337 13.82 -14.41 -8.31
CA GLU A 337 15.22 -14.47 -8.76
C GLU A 337 15.50 -15.77 -9.53
N LYS A 338 15.10 -16.92 -8.98
CA LYS A 338 15.24 -18.22 -9.65
C LYS A 338 14.55 -18.27 -11.01
N GLY A 339 13.45 -17.52 -11.15
CA GLY A 339 12.73 -17.34 -12.41
C GLY A 339 13.32 -16.29 -13.36
N GLY A 340 14.38 -15.58 -12.95
CA GLY A 340 14.97 -14.47 -13.73
C GLY A 340 14.02 -13.28 -13.92
N LEU A 341 13.11 -13.05 -12.97
CA LEU A 341 12.03 -12.05 -13.07
C LEU A 341 12.35 -10.72 -12.38
N ILE A 342 13.42 -10.65 -11.58
CA ILE A 342 13.85 -9.43 -10.87
C ILE A 342 15.32 -9.10 -11.14
N ASP A 343 15.66 -7.84 -10.95
CA ASP A 343 17.05 -7.36 -10.99
C ASP A 343 17.67 -7.45 -9.60
N THR A 344 18.60 -8.38 -9.42
CA THR A 344 19.28 -8.63 -8.15
C THR A 344 20.44 -7.67 -7.88
N THR A 345 20.84 -6.86 -8.86
CA THR A 345 21.90 -5.85 -8.72
C THR A 345 21.42 -4.53 -8.14
N ALA A 346 20.10 -4.33 -8.05
CA ALA A 346 19.51 -3.14 -7.45
C ALA A 346 20.01 -2.97 -6.01
N MET A 347 20.40 -1.72 -5.67
CA MET A 347 20.93 -1.40 -4.35
C MET A 347 19.83 -1.20 -3.32
N ARG A 348 20.17 -1.44 -2.07
CA ARG A 348 19.32 -1.26 -0.90
C ARG A 348 19.93 -0.23 0.05
N ILE A 349 19.09 0.36 0.89
CA ILE A 349 19.48 1.39 1.87
C ILE A 349 20.48 0.89 2.94
N ASP A 350 20.54 -0.43 3.15
CA ASP A 350 21.47 -1.09 4.06
C ASP A 350 22.85 -1.37 3.42
N GLY A 351 23.06 -0.95 2.18
CA GLY A 351 24.31 -1.09 1.42
C GLY A 351 24.49 -2.45 0.74
N MET A 352 23.52 -3.36 0.85
CA MET A 352 23.51 -4.63 0.12
C MET A 352 22.82 -4.45 -1.24
N THR A 353 23.15 -5.30 -2.20
CA THR A 353 22.28 -5.52 -3.35
C THR A 353 21.08 -6.39 -2.96
N VAL A 354 20.05 -6.41 -3.81
CA VAL A 354 18.89 -7.30 -3.64
C VAL A 354 19.34 -8.76 -3.58
N GLY A 355 20.28 -9.19 -4.46
CA GLY A 355 20.79 -10.54 -4.46
C GLY A 355 21.55 -10.92 -3.18
N GLU A 356 22.41 -10.03 -2.68
CA GLU A 356 23.10 -10.24 -1.40
C GLU A 356 22.13 -10.35 -0.22
N ALA A 357 21.05 -9.55 -0.22
CA ALA A 357 20.01 -9.63 0.81
C ALA A 357 19.23 -10.95 0.71
N ILE A 358 18.81 -11.37 -0.50
CA ILE A 358 18.16 -12.67 -0.71
C ILE A 358 19.06 -13.79 -0.20
N ASP A 359 20.35 -13.74 -0.51
CA ASP A 359 21.31 -14.76 -0.12
C ASP A 359 21.50 -14.83 1.40
N LYS A 360 21.68 -13.68 2.06
CA LYS A 360 21.87 -13.55 3.51
C LYS A 360 20.65 -13.98 4.32
N TYR A 361 19.45 -13.67 3.84
CA TYR A 361 18.19 -13.89 4.57
C TYR A 361 17.41 -15.13 4.09
N SER A 362 17.99 -15.95 3.22
CA SER A 362 17.37 -17.19 2.74
C SER A 362 17.11 -18.18 3.88
N ILE A 363 15.90 -18.73 3.92
CA ILE A 363 15.50 -19.80 4.86
C ILE A 363 15.56 -21.19 4.23
N THR A 364 15.86 -21.29 2.95
CA THR A 364 15.95 -22.57 2.21
C THR A 364 17.36 -23.14 2.15
N LYS A 365 18.33 -22.45 2.76
CA LYS A 365 19.71 -22.91 2.90
C LYS A 365 19.89 -23.79 4.14
N ASN A 366 20.91 -24.65 4.09
CA ASN A 366 21.26 -25.51 5.24
C ASN A 366 21.80 -24.72 6.44
N ASP A 367 22.41 -23.56 6.20
CA ASP A 367 22.96 -22.67 7.23
C ASP A 367 22.23 -21.31 7.17
N ILE A 368 21.19 -21.19 7.99
CA ILE A 368 20.36 -19.99 8.07
C ILE A 368 21.08 -18.96 8.95
N SER A 369 21.19 -17.71 8.50
CA SER A 369 21.80 -16.64 9.30
C SER A 369 21.00 -16.39 10.58
N SER A 370 21.67 -15.98 11.65
CA SER A 370 21.02 -15.69 12.94
C SER A 370 19.96 -14.58 12.83
N GLU A 371 20.16 -13.62 11.92
CA GLU A 371 19.19 -12.57 11.64
C GLU A 371 17.94 -13.12 10.92
N ALA A 372 18.12 -13.98 9.92
CA ALA A 372 17.00 -14.63 9.22
C ALA A 372 16.21 -15.52 10.16
N ASP A 373 16.90 -16.33 10.98
CA ASP A 373 16.28 -17.18 12.01
C ASP A 373 15.42 -16.34 12.96
N ARG A 374 15.97 -15.25 13.48
CA ARG A 374 15.25 -14.34 14.39
C ARG A 374 14.02 -13.72 13.72
N ILE A 375 14.12 -13.26 12.47
CA ILE A 375 13.04 -12.59 11.76
C ILE A 375 11.91 -13.56 11.43
N TYR A 376 12.21 -14.70 10.85
CA TYR A 376 11.20 -15.57 10.25
C TYR A 376 10.61 -16.60 11.22
N HIS A 377 11.21 -16.81 12.39
CA HIS A 377 10.57 -17.54 13.49
C HIS A 377 9.60 -16.69 14.33
N SER A 378 9.38 -15.41 14.00
CA SER A 378 8.41 -14.55 14.70
C SER A 378 6.99 -15.06 14.53
N ALA A 379 6.40 -15.61 15.61
CA ALA A 379 5.06 -16.17 15.63
C ALA A 379 4.04 -15.21 16.26
N PRO A 380 2.73 -15.36 16.00
CA PRO A 380 1.69 -14.60 16.68
C PRO A 380 1.59 -15.03 18.17
N GLY A 381 1.34 -14.05 19.05
CA GLY A 381 1.10 -14.29 20.47
C GLY A 381 -0.30 -14.82 20.77
N ARG A 382 -1.23 -14.67 19.82
CA ARG A 382 -2.64 -15.10 19.92
C ARG A 382 -3.38 -14.51 21.12
N GLN A 383 -3.02 -13.28 21.47
CA GLN A 383 -3.63 -12.52 22.56
C GLN A 383 -3.91 -11.09 22.09
N PHE A 384 -5.00 -10.51 22.56
CA PHE A 384 -5.28 -9.10 22.29
C PHE A 384 -4.18 -8.23 22.91
N SER A 385 -3.56 -7.38 22.10
CA SER A 385 -2.57 -6.41 22.56
C SER A 385 -2.49 -5.19 21.64
N THR A 386 -2.47 -4.00 22.26
CA THR A 386 -2.21 -2.73 21.56
C THR A 386 -0.78 -2.23 21.78
N VAL A 387 0.08 -3.05 22.37
CA VAL A 387 1.46 -2.69 22.74
C VAL A 387 2.43 -3.38 21.80
N MET A 388 3.28 -2.58 21.14
CA MET A 388 4.34 -3.10 20.29
C MET A 388 5.35 -3.91 21.11
N GLY A 389 5.78 -5.04 20.54
CA GLY A 389 6.79 -5.88 21.18
C GLY A 389 6.34 -6.55 22.47
N SER A 390 5.02 -6.65 22.69
CA SER A 390 4.45 -7.23 23.92
C SER A 390 4.59 -8.75 24.02
N GLN A 391 5.04 -9.42 22.95
CA GLN A 391 5.22 -10.87 22.92
C GLN A 391 6.47 -11.26 22.10
N ASP A 392 7.01 -12.47 22.32
CA ASP A 392 8.21 -13.03 21.71
C ASP A 392 8.02 -14.49 21.24
N SER A 393 6.79 -14.86 20.93
CA SER A 393 6.40 -16.21 20.48
C SER A 393 7.19 -16.63 19.24
N LYS A 394 7.51 -17.93 19.16
CA LYS A 394 8.26 -18.48 18.03
C LYS A 394 7.52 -19.63 17.37
N TRP A 395 7.63 -19.69 16.05
CA TRP A 395 7.25 -20.89 15.30
C TRP A 395 8.17 -22.06 15.66
N GLU A 396 7.62 -23.27 15.76
CA GLU A 396 8.41 -24.49 15.96
C GLU A 396 9.28 -24.83 14.74
N SER A 397 8.83 -24.45 13.54
CA SER A 397 9.52 -24.67 12.27
C SER A 397 9.16 -23.59 11.25
N LEU A 398 10.07 -23.31 10.31
CA LEU A 398 9.81 -22.47 9.15
C LEU A 398 9.01 -23.24 8.09
N ASP A 399 8.31 -22.49 7.22
CA ASP A 399 7.63 -23.04 6.04
C ASP A 399 8.58 -22.96 4.84
N VAL A 400 9.27 -24.05 4.58
CA VAL A 400 10.20 -24.20 3.45
C VAL A 400 9.58 -24.95 2.25
N ASP A 401 8.30 -25.33 2.36
CA ASP A 401 7.58 -26.02 1.29
C ASP A 401 7.25 -25.04 0.16
N ARG A 402 7.96 -25.17 -0.96
CA ARG A 402 7.76 -24.34 -2.15
C ARG A 402 6.78 -24.97 -3.17
N GLN A 403 6.26 -26.15 -2.91
CA GLN A 403 5.27 -26.79 -3.78
C GLN A 403 3.84 -26.51 -3.34
N SER A 404 3.55 -26.62 -2.04
CA SER A 404 2.20 -26.51 -1.50
C SER A 404 2.07 -25.51 -0.34
N GLY A 405 3.17 -24.90 0.09
CA GLY A 405 3.26 -23.95 1.18
C GLY A 405 2.67 -22.56 0.85
N CYS A 406 2.93 -21.60 1.73
CA CYS A 406 2.48 -20.22 1.57
C CYS A 406 3.14 -19.54 0.36
N ILE A 407 4.47 -19.63 0.27
CA ILE A 407 5.25 -19.14 -0.87
C ILE A 407 5.59 -20.35 -1.75
N ARG A 408 5.28 -20.27 -3.03
CA ARG A 408 5.50 -21.33 -4.01
C ARG A 408 6.59 -20.97 -5.01
N ASP A 409 7.24 -21.99 -5.57
CA ASP A 409 8.14 -21.80 -6.70
C ASP A 409 7.37 -21.56 -8.01
N ILE A 410 8.13 -21.25 -9.08
CA ILE A 410 7.56 -20.94 -10.41
C ILE A 410 6.74 -22.11 -10.98
N GLU A 411 7.20 -23.35 -10.77
CA GLU A 411 6.55 -24.55 -11.34
C GLU A 411 5.21 -24.83 -10.65
N HIS A 412 5.11 -24.54 -9.34
CA HIS A 412 3.93 -24.77 -8.52
C HIS A 412 3.12 -23.49 -8.23
N ALA A 413 3.34 -22.43 -9.00
CA ALA A 413 2.63 -21.16 -8.85
C ALA A 413 1.10 -21.36 -8.74
N TYR A 414 0.43 -20.51 -7.96
CA TYR A 414 -1.04 -20.55 -7.82
C TYR A 414 -1.74 -20.29 -9.16
N THR A 415 -1.19 -19.39 -9.97
CA THR A 415 -1.60 -19.13 -11.35
C THR A 415 -0.37 -18.76 -12.17
N LYS A 416 -0.35 -19.13 -13.45
CA LYS A 416 0.73 -18.77 -14.38
C LYS A 416 0.66 -17.31 -14.80
N ASP A 417 -0.53 -16.74 -14.84
CA ASP A 417 -0.79 -15.32 -15.02
C ASP A 417 -0.73 -14.64 -13.64
N GLY A 418 -0.29 -13.41 -13.58
CA GLY A 418 -0.07 -12.69 -12.32
C GLY A 418 -1.34 -12.45 -11.52
N GLY A 419 -1.18 -12.05 -10.26
CA GLY A 419 -2.29 -11.72 -9.38
C GLY A 419 -3.00 -10.40 -9.71
N LEU A 420 -2.49 -9.64 -10.69
CA LEU A 420 -2.98 -8.33 -11.10
C LEU A 420 -2.79 -8.18 -12.62
N ALA A 421 -3.72 -7.51 -13.30
CA ALA A 421 -3.62 -7.21 -14.72
C ALA A 421 -4.09 -5.79 -15.04
N VAL A 422 -3.53 -5.23 -16.12
CA VAL A 422 -3.98 -3.97 -16.73
C VAL A 422 -4.77 -4.30 -17.99
N LEU A 423 -5.95 -3.69 -18.16
CA LEU A 423 -6.77 -3.83 -19.37
C LEU A 423 -6.88 -2.48 -20.07
N PHE A 424 -7.02 -2.52 -21.39
CA PHE A 424 -7.22 -1.36 -22.26
C PHE A 424 -8.42 -1.56 -23.18
N GLY A 425 -8.99 -0.49 -23.70
CA GLY A 425 -10.08 -0.55 -24.65
C GLY A 425 -10.82 0.75 -24.78
N ASN A 426 -11.96 0.74 -25.48
CA ASN A 426 -12.71 1.97 -25.72
C ASN A 426 -13.35 2.56 -24.45
N ILE A 427 -13.49 1.78 -23.37
CA ILE A 427 -13.92 2.25 -22.05
C ILE A 427 -12.73 2.82 -21.27
N ALA A 428 -11.56 2.19 -21.38
CA ALA A 428 -10.34 2.48 -20.60
C ALA A 428 -9.16 2.75 -21.53
N GLN A 429 -9.16 3.90 -22.18
CA GLN A 429 -8.15 4.27 -23.20
C GLN A 429 -6.76 4.41 -22.61
N ASP A 430 -6.64 4.93 -21.36
CA ASP A 430 -5.40 5.07 -20.61
C ASP A 430 -5.16 3.90 -19.63
N GLY A 431 -6.05 2.90 -19.66
CA GLY A 431 -5.96 1.68 -18.87
C GLY A 431 -6.88 1.62 -17.65
N CYS A 432 -7.00 0.42 -17.12
CA CYS A 432 -7.69 0.11 -15.86
C CYS A 432 -7.04 -1.12 -15.22
N VAL A 433 -7.40 -1.44 -13.97
CA VAL A 433 -6.72 -2.47 -13.19
C VAL A 433 -7.72 -3.49 -12.66
N VAL A 434 -7.36 -4.77 -12.74
CA VAL A 434 -8.10 -5.88 -12.16
C VAL A 434 -7.18 -6.76 -11.30
N LYS A 435 -7.70 -7.19 -10.13
CA LYS A 435 -7.01 -8.15 -9.25
C LYS A 435 -7.38 -9.57 -9.67
N THR A 436 -6.63 -10.14 -10.62
CA THR A 436 -6.89 -11.46 -11.20
C THR A 436 -6.79 -12.60 -10.19
N ALA A 437 -5.96 -12.47 -9.15
CA ALA A 437 -5.86 -13.45 -8.07
C ALA A 437 -7.19 -13.74 -7.34
N GLY A 438 -8.16 -12.82 -7.40
CA GLY A 438 -9.48 -12.93 -6.80
C GLY A 438 -10.61 -13.25 -7.79
N VAL A 439 -10.33 -13.41 -9.08
CA VAL A 439 -11.32 -13.67 -10.14
C VAL A 439 -11.41 -15.17 -10.44
N ASP A 440 -12.64 -15.69 -10.48
CA ASP A 440 -12.87 -17.06 -10.95
C ASP A 440 -12.49 -17.16 -12.44
N PRO A 441 -11.70 -18.15 -12.86
CA PRO A 441 -11.32 -18.33 -14.27
C PRO A 441 -12.49 -18.36 -15.26
N GLU A 442 -13.66 -18.79 -14.84
CA GLU A 442 -14.89 -18.79 -15.66
C GLU A 442 -15.33 -17.37 -16.07
N LEU A 443 -14.94 -16.34 -15.28
CA LEU A 443 -15.24 -14.93 -15.54
C LEU A 443 -14.11 -14.19 -16.30
N TRP A 444 -13.05 -14.86 -16.68
CA TRP A 444 -11.97 -14.21 -17.43
C TRP A 444 -12.38 -13.73 -18.82
N HIS A 445 -13.45 -14.31 -19.35
CA HIS A 445 -14.17 -13.85 -20.54
C HIS A 445 -15.61 -13.53 -20.12
N PHE A 446 -15.92 -12.25 -19.98
CA PHE A 446 -17.24 -11.80 -19.57
C PHE A 446 -17.89 -10.97 -20.67
N ARG A 447 -19.20 -11.18 -20.86
CA ARG A 447 -20.04 -10.37 -21.73
C ARG A 447 -21.44 -10.25 -21.15
N GLY A 448 -21.86 -9.01 -20.85
CA GLY A 448 -23.15 -8.77 -20.21
C GLY A 448 -23.64 -7.33 -20.38
N PRO A 449 -24.95 -7.10 -20.14
CA PRO A 449 -25.54 -5.78 -20.20
C PRO A 449 -25.11 -4.92 -19.02
N ALA A 450 -24.89 -3.65 -19.27
CA ALA A 450 -24.56 -2.65 -18.25
C ALA A 450 -25.79 -2.30 -17.39
N VAL A 451 -25.58 -2.18 -16.09
CA VAL A 451 -26.48 -1.53 -15.12
C VAL A 451 -25.73 -0.37 -14.50
N VAL A 452 -26.10 0.87 -14.86
CA VAL A 452 -25.32 2.07 -14.57
C VAL A 452 -25.81 2.77 -13.31
N PHE A 453 -24.87 3.15 -12.47
CA PHE A 453 -25.05 3.94 -11.25
C PHE A 453 -24.06 5.10 -11.21
N ASP A 454 -24.49 6.25 -10.69
CA ASP A 454 -23.65 7.44 -10.62
C ASP A 454 -22.98 7.65 -9.23
N SER A 455 -23.11 6.65 -8.35
CA SER A 455 -22.42 6.61 -7.06
C SER A 455 -22.36 5.20 -6.47
N GLN A 456 -21.45 5.00 -5.51
CA GLN A 456 -21.35 3.78 -4.72
C GLN A 456 -22.67 3.48 -3.98
N GLU A 457 -23.27 4.49 -3.40
CA GLU A 457 -24.48 4.37 -2.59
C GLU A 457 -25.66 3.89 -3.46
N GLU A 458 -25.86 4.48 -4.65
CA GLU A 458 -26.89 4.04 -5.60
C GLU A 458 -26.63 2.60 -6.06
N ALA A 459 -25.39 2.22 -6.30
CA ALA A 459 -25.03 0.86 -6.68
C ALA A 459 -25.34 -0.15 -5.55
N CYS A 460 -25.01 0.18 -4.30
CA CYS A 460 -25.34 -0.65 -3.14
C CYS A 460 -26.85 -0.89 -3.02
N ASP A 461 -27.64 0.17 -3.09
CA ASP A 461 -29.11 0.09 -3.05
C ASP A 461 -29.65 -0.74 -4.24
N GLY A 462 -29.10 -0.54 -5.43
CA GLY A 462 -29.49 -1.27 -6.64
C GLY A 462 -29.19 -2.77 -6.56
N ILE A 463 -28.05 -3.15 -5.99
CA ILE A 463 -27.67 -4.54 -5.79
C ILE A 463 -28.61 -5.21 -4.77
N LEU A 464 -28.79 -4.60 -3.60
CA LEU A 464 -29.61 -5.15 -2.51
C LEU A 464 -31.10 -5.23 -2.88
N SER A 465 -31.63 -4.25 -3.65
CA SER A 465 -33.00 -4.27 -4.13
C SER A 465 -33.27 -5.28 -5.26
N GLY A 466 -32.22 -5.95 -5.77
CA GLY A 466 -32.31 -6.92 -6.86
C GLY A 466 -32.52 -6.26 -8.24
N LYS A 467 -32.14 -4.99 -8.43
CA LYS A 467 -32.06 -4.37 -9.77
C LYS A 467 -30.98 -5.05 -10.61
N VAL A 468 -29.85 -5.44 -9.99
CA VAL A 468 -28.77 -6.20 -10.62
C VAL A 468 -29.15 -7.69 -10.70
N LYS A 469 -28.96 -8.30 -11.85
CA LYS A 469 -29.26 -9.72 -12.15
C LYS A 469 -28.01 -10.48 -12.51
N SER A 470 -28.11 -11.81 -12.50
CA SER A 470 -27.08 -12.70 -13.04
C SER A 470 -26.72 -12.33 -14.48
N GLY A 471 -25.41 -12.21 -14.75
CA GLY A 471 -24.86 -11.84 -16.06
C GLY A 471 -24.74 -10.34 -16.32
N ASP A 472 -25.16 -9.47 -15.39
CA ASP A 472 -25.04 -8.02 -15.53
C ASP A 472 -23.61 -7.53 -15.28
N CYS A 473 -23.25 -6.43 -15.95
CA CYS A 473 -22.09 -5.61 -15.63
C CYS A 473 -22.53 -4.37 -14.84
N VAL A 474 -22.21 -4.32 -13.56
CA VAL A 474 -22.44 -3.13 -12.72
C VAL A 474 -21.42 -2.05 -13.10
N VAL A 475 -21.89 -0.88 -13.52
CA VAL A 475 -21.05 0.26 -13.91
C VAL A 475 -21.25 1.38 -12.91
N ILE A 476 -20.19 1.72 -12.14
CA ILE A 476 -20.22 2.83 -11.19
C ILE A 476 -19.35 3.96 -11.73
N THR A 477 -19.96 5.10 -12.02
CA THR A 477 -19.29 6.26 -12.61
C THR A 477 -19.13 7.40 -11.61
N HIS A 478 -18.28 8.38 -11.95
CA HIS A 478 -18.03 9.59 -11.15
C HIS A 478 -17.48 9.31 -9.74
N GLU A 479 -16.75 8.22 -9.57
CA GLU A 479 -16.02 7.89 -8.35
C GLU A 479 -14.49 8.01 -8.52
N GLY A 480 -14.03 8.58 -9.64
CA GLY A 480 -12.63 8.81 -9.94
C GLY A 480 -11.97 9.92 -9.10
N PRO A 481 -10.66 10.20 -9.31
CA PRO A 481 -9.91 11.19 -8.55
C PRO A 481 -10.59 12.57 -8.52
N LYS A 482 -11.13 13.02 -9.65
CA LYS A 482 -11.78 14.32 -9.83
C LYS A 482 -13.28 14.28 -9.52
N GLY A 483 -13.96 13.26 -10.02
CA GLY A 483 -15.42 13.12 -9.93
C GLY A 483 -15.90 12.74 -8.56
N GLY A 484 -15.14 11.89 -7.84
CA GLY A 484 -15.43 11.43 -6.50
C GLY A 484 -15.70 12.50 -5.47
N PRO A 485 -14.98 13.66 -5.36
CA PRO A 485 -13.55 13.74 -5.54
C PRO A 485 -12.80 12.97 -4.46
N GLY A 486 -11.60 12.53 -4.77
CA GLY A 486 -10.77 11.75 -3.83
C GLY A 486 -10.83 10.26 -4.10
N MET A 487 -11.51 9.81 -5.16
CA MET A 487 -11.48 8.42 -5.64
C MET A 487 -11.72 7.42 -4.50
N GLN A 488 -12.92 7.48 -3.89
CA GLN A 488 -13.22 6.66 -2.71
C GLN A 488 -12.97 5.17 -2.97
N GLU A 489 -12.44 4.49 -1.97
CA GLU A 489 -12.19 3.06 -2.02
C GLU A 489 -13.47 2.30 -1.70
N MET A 490 -13.89 1.45 -2.60
CA MET A 490 -15.16 0.73 -2.50
C MET A 490 -14.94 -0.74 -2.11
N LEU A 491 -15.73 -1.22 -1.16
CA LEU A 491 -15.78 -2.63 -0.77
C LEU A 491 -17.23 -3.13 -0.68
N TYR A 492 -18.16 -2.26 -0.28
CA TYR A 492 -19.56 -2.64 -0.09
C TYR A 492 -20.23 -3.15 -1.37
N PRO A 493 -20.10 -2.51 -2.55
CA PRO A 493 -20.72 -3.04 -3.78
C PRO A 493 -20.27 -4.47 -4.09
N THR A 494 -18.98 -4.75 -3.96
CA THR A 494 -18.43 -6.10 -4.22
C THR A 494 -18.86 -7.11 -3.17
N SER A 495 -18.94 -6.70 -1.90
CA SER A 495 -19.43 -7.53 -0.80
C SER A 495 -20.92 -7.86 -0.98
N TYR A 496 -21.73 -6.89 -1.42
CA TYR A 496 -23.16 -7.10 -1.65
C TYR A 496 -23.44 -7.98 -2.88
N ILE A 497 -22.69 -7.83 -3.98
CA ILE A 497 -22.75 -8.76 -5.12
C ILE A 497 -22.49 -10.20 -4.63
N LYS A 498 -21.50 -10.38 -3.75
CA LYS A 498 -21.17 -11.68 -3.17
C LYS A 498 -22.26 -12.21 -2.24
N SER A 499 -22.82 -11.36 -1.37
CA SER A 499 -23.90 -11.75 -0.43
C SER A 499 -25.19 -12.11 -1.16
N MET A 500 -25.44 -11.50 -2.32
CA MET A 500 -26.57 -11.82 -3.21
C MET A 500 -26.31 -13.04 -4.12
N HIS A 501 -25.20 -13.78 -3.90
CA HIS A 501 -24.75 -14.94 -4.68
C HIS A 501 -24.44 -14.65 -6.17
N LEU A 502 -24.23 -13.40 -6.55
CA LEU A 502 -23.93 -12.96 -7.92
C LEU A 502 -22.42 -12.86 -8.21
N GLY A 503 -21.55 -13.14 -7.23
CA GLY A 503 -20.09 -12.91 -7.33
C GLY A 503 -19.36 -13.75 -8.37
N LYS A 504 -19.99 -14.80 -8.89
CA LYS A 504 -19.47 -15.64 -9.99
C LYS A 504 -20.18 -15.42 -11.32
N GLU A 505 -21.07 -14.44 -11.40
CA GLU A 505 -21.94 -14.23 -12.54
C GLU A 505 -21.90 -12.80 -13.08
N CYS A 506 -21.58 -11.83 -12.21
CA CYS A 506 -21.56 -10.41 -12.54
C CYS A 506 -20.15 -9.84 -12.60
N ALA A 507 -19.97 -8.83 -13.46
CA ALA A 507 -18.81 -7.95 -13.43
C ALA A 507 -19.17 -6.64 -12.74
N LEU A 508 -18.15 -5.95 -12.19
CA LEU A 508 -18.27 -4.60 -11.67
C LEU A 508 -17.12 -3.74 -12.19
N ILE A 509 -17.43 -2.60 -12.83
CA ILE A 509 -16.44 -1.69 -13.39
C ILE A 509 -16.65 -0.27 -12.87
N THR A 510 -15.55 0.49 -12.68
CA THR A 510 -15.61 1.86 -12.14
C THR A 510 -14.40 2.71 -12.51
N ASP A 511 -14.59 4.02 -12.59
CA ASP A 511 -13.51 5.00 -12.60
C ASP A 511 -12.96 5.30 -11.18
N GLY A 512 -13.62 4.80 -10.15
CA GLY A 512 -13.12 4.76 -8.78
C GLY A 512 -12.11 3.63 -8.54
N ARG A 513 -11.97 3.20 -7.29
CA ARG A 513 -11.06 2.12 -6.89
C ARG A 513 -11.72 1.16 -5.92
N PHE A 514 -11.18 -0.06 -5.87
CA PHE A 514 -11.65 -1.07 -4.95
C PHE A 514 -10.66 -1.31 -3.83
N SER A 515 -11.18 -1.70 -2.68
CA SER A 515 -10.38 -2.17 -1.56
C SER A 515 -9.54 -3.39 -1.94
N GLY A 516 -8.36 -3.51 -1.35
CA GLY A 516 -7.55 -4.72 -1.41
C GLY A 516 -8.30 -5.99 -0.97
N GLY A 517 -9.39 -5.84 -0.19
CA GLY A 517 -10.30 -6.90 0.24
C GLY A 517 -11.30 -7.39 -0.82
N THR A 518 -11.35 -6.75 -1.97
CA THR A 518 -12.28 -7.10 -3.04
C THR A 518 -11.95 -8.45 -3.69
N SER A 519 -12.99 -9.22 -4.00
CA SER A 519 -12.95 -10.46 -4.79
C SER A 519 -14.04 -10.45 -5.87
N GLY A 520 -13.91 -11.31 -6.87
CA GLY A 520 -14.77 -11.34 -8.05
C GLY A 520 -14.24 -10.44 -9.17
N LEU A 521 -14.95 -10.42 -10.32
CA LEU A 521 -14.55 -9.62 -11.48
C LEU A 521 -14.84 -8.12 -11.23
N SER A 522 -13.90 -7.47 -10.57
CA SER A 522 -13.99 -6.05 -10.21
C SER A 522 -12.82 -5.28 -10.83
N ILE A 523 -13.15 -4.33 -11.71
CA ILE A 523 -12.20 -3.55 -12.51
C ILE A 523 -12.31 -2.08 -12.11
N GLY A 524 -11.24 -1.53 -11.57
CA GLY A 524 -11.16 -0.13 -11.13
C GLY A 524 -10.13 0.68 -11.89
N HIS A 525 -9.98 1.95 -11.50
CA HIS A 525 -9.02 2.89 -12.07
C HIS A 525 -9.26 3.16 -13.56
N ILE A 526 -10.49 3.01 -14.06
CA ILE A 526 -10.78 3.26 -15.47
C ILE A 526 -10.40 4.70 -15.81
N SER A 527 -9.47 4.84 -16.74
CA SER A 527 -8.94 6.11 -17.19
C SER A 527 -9.11 6.26 -18.71
N PRO A 528 -9.56 7.46 -19.16
CA PRO A 528 -9.98 8.64 -18.40
C PRO A 528 -11.28 8.41 -17.61
N GLU A 529 -11.40 9.07 -16.43
CA GLU A 529 -12.62 9.01 -15.61
C GLU A 529 -13.81 9.77 -16.24
N ALA A 530 -15.04 9.46 -15.83
CA ALA A 530 -16.24 10.14 -16.35
C ALA A 530 -16.19 11.66 -16.17
N ALA A 531 -15.75 12.16 -15.01
CA ALA A 531 -15.63 13.59 -14.72
C ALA A 531 -14.55 14.32 -15.55
N ALA A 532 -13.65 13.57 -16.20
CA ALA A 532 -12.67 14.07 -17.16
C ALA A 532 -13.08 13.86 -18.63
N GLY A 533 -14.31 13.41 -18.88
CA GLY A 533 -14.84 13.16 -20.22
C GLY A 533 -14.59 11.74 -20.75
N GLY A 534 -14.16 10.82 -19.89
CA GLY A 534 -13.93 9.41 -20.25
C GLY A 534 -15.18 8.69 -20.73
N ASN A 535 -15.00 7.71 -21.60
CA ASN A 535 -16.12 6.99 -22.22
C ASN A 535 -16.96 6.16 -21.23
N ILE A 536 -16.44 5.83 -20.06
CA ILE A 536 -17.23 5.20 -19.00
C ILE A 536 -18.47 6.01 -18.62
N GLY A 537 -18.39 7.35 -18.66
CA GLY A 537 -19.49 8.25 -18.40
C GLY A 537 -20.54 8.34 -19.53
N LYS A 538 -20.32 7.68 -20.67
CA LYS A 538 -21.24 7.62 -21.81
C LYS A 538 -22.04 6.32 -21.88
N ILE A 539 -21.71 5.34 -21.02
CA ILE A 539 -22.37 4.03 -20.97
C ILE A 539 -23.81 4.21 -20.43
N LYS A 540 -24.75 3.46 -21.03
CA LYS A 540 -26.16 3.46 -20.64
C LYS A 540 -26.60 2.08 -20.20
N ASP A 541 -27.68 2.02 -19.40
CA ASP A 541 -28.33 0.76 -19.04
C ASP A 541 -28.62 -0.07 -20.30
N GLY A 542 -28.22 -1.34 -20.31
CA GLY A 542 -28.41 -2.29 -21.41
C GLY A 542 -27.29 -2.31 -22.47
N ASP A 543 -26.32 -1.38 -22.45
CA ASP A 543 -25.15 -1.48 -23.33
C ASP A 543 -24.35 -2.74 -23.00
N ILE A 544 -23.86 -3.44 -24.01
CA ILE A 544 -23.10 -4.67 -23.80
C ILE A 544 -21.64 -4.36 -23.51
N ILE A 545 -21.19 -4.78 -22.34
CA ILE A 545 -19.79 -4.71 -21.92
C ILE A 545 -19.12 -6.06 -22.18
N GLU A 546 -17.96 -6.01 -22.81
CA GLU A 546 -17.10 -7.16 -23.05
C GLU A 546 -15.77 -6.99 -22.35
N ILE A 547 -15.38 -7.98 -21.54
CA ILE A 547 -14.13 -8.03 -20.79
C ILE A 547 -13.43 -9.32 -21.14
N ASP A 548 -12.16 -9.21 -21.55
CA ASP A 548 -11.29 -10.34 -21.84
C ASP A 548 -9.96 -10.15 -21.13
N ILE A 549 -9.76 -10.82 -19.99
CA ILE A 549 -8.55 -10.72 -19.18
C ILE A 549 -7.34 -11.29 -19.92
N PRO A 550 -7.39 -12.46 -20.58
CA PRO A 550 -6.26 -12.97 -21.36
C PRO A 550 -5.79 -12.04 -22.47
N SER A 551 -6.70 -11.42 -23.22
CA SER A 551 -6.35 -10.45 -24.27
C SER A 551 -6.10 -9.03 -23.75
N ARG A 552 -6.31 -8.79 -22.43
CA ARG A 552 -6.15 -7.48 -21.79
C ARG A 552 -7.09 -6.42 -22.37
N SER A 553 -8.35 -6.76 -22.62
CA SER A 553 -9.29 -5.83 -23.23
C SER A 553 -10.55 -5.61 -22.40
N ILE A 554 -11.10 -4.37 -22.50
CA ILE A 554 -12.37 -3.95 -21.93
C ILE A 554 -13.07 -2.97 -22.87
N ASN A 555 -14.25 -3.34 -23.36
CA ASN A 555 -14.96 -2.56 -24.35
C ASN A 555 -16.47 -2.50 -24.09
N VAL A 556 -17.10 -1.41 -24.46
CA VAL A 556 -18.51 -1.36 -24.76
C VAL A 556 -18.72 -1.68 -26.24
N LEU A 557 -19.62 -2.59 -26.55
CA LEU A 557 -19.87 -3.03 -27.92
C LEU A 557 -20.81 -2.05 -28.64
N LEU A 558 -20.26 -0.90 -28.99
CA LEU A 558 -20.88 0.18 -29.77
C LEU A 558 -19.96 0.54 -30.93
N ASP A 559 -20.55 1.04 -32.02
CA ASP A 559 -19.76 1.60 -33.10
C ASP A 559 -19.01 2.86 -32.62
N GLU A 560 -17.80 3.09 -33.12
CA GLU A 560 -16.96 4.23 -32.73
C GLU A 560 -17.68 5.57 -32.94
N GLU A 561 -18.42 5.71 -34.05
CA GLU A 561 -19.19 6.90 -34.35
C GLU A 561 -20.32 7.12 -33.35
N GLU A 562 -21.03 6.04 -32.95
CA GLU A 562 -22.07 6.12 -31.93
C GLU A 562 -21.49 6.51 -30.57
N LEU A 563 -20.41 5.85 -30.13
CA LEU A 563 -19.77 6.16 -28.86
C LEU A 563 -19.23 7.60 -28.81
N ALA A 564 -18.64 8.08 -29.91
CA ALA A 564 -18.16 9.45 -30.03
C ALA A 564 -19.30 10.48 -29.94
N ALA A 565 -20.44 10.19 -30.56
CA ALA A 565 -21.62 11.07 -30.58
C ALA A 565 -22.39 11.13 -29.24
N ARG A 566 -22.18 10.15 -28.34
CA ARG A 566 -22.85 10.15 -27.05
C ARG A 566 -22.32 11.24 -26.13
N GLU A 567 -23.24 11.93 -25.46
CA GLU A 567 -22.92 12.85 -24.37
C GLU A 567 -22.69 12.08 -23.07
N GLN A 568 -21.92 12.70 -22.16
CA GLN A 568 -21.75 12.23 -20.79
C GLN A 568 -23.10 12.13 -20.10
N GLN A 569 -23.32 11.04 -19.33
CA GLN A 569 -24.52 10.93 -18.53
C GLN A 569 -24.53 12.04 -17.45
N PRO A 570 -25.62 12.78 -17.28
CA PRO A 570 -25.69 13.83 -16.28
C PRO A 570 -25.66 13.23 -14.88
N LEU A 571 -24.89 13.83 -13.99
CA LEU A 571 -24.92 13.50 -12.55
C LEU A 571 -26.31 13.72 -11.97
N LYS A 572 -26.95 12.68 -11.47
CA LYS A 572 -28.26 12.75 -10.80
C LYS A 572 -28.18 13.42 -9.43
N ARG A 573 -27.04 13.29 -8.74
CA ARG A 573 -26.81 13.89 -7.43
C ARG A 573 -25.57 14.80 -7.45
N LYS A 574 -25.72 16.05 -6.94
CA LYS A 574 -24.56 16.86 -6.60
C LYS A 574 -24.04 16.42 -5.23
N ARG A 575 -22.85 15.84 -5.19
CA ARG A 575 -22.16 15.54 -3.94
C ARG A 575 -21.75 16.86 -3.26
N ILE A 576 -22.12 17.03 -1.99
CA ILE A 576 -21.66 18.17 -1.18
C ILE A 576 -20.26 17.83 -0.68
N VAL A 577 -19.27 18.58 -1.14
CA VAL A 577 -17.87 18.35 -0.78
C VAL A 577 -17.25 19.54 -0.06
N SER A 578 -16.33 19.25 0.86
CA SER A 578 -15.60 20.26 1.62
C SER A 578 -14.69 21.13 0.74
N LYS A 579 -14.16 22.22 1.30
CA LYS A 579 -13.17 23.05 0.61
C LYS A 579 -11.91 22.27 0.26
N ALA A 580 -11.46 21.36 1.13
CA ALA A 580 -10.28 20.52 0.91
C ALA A 580 -10.46 19.62 -0.31
N LEU A 581 -11.58 18.91 -0.40
CA LEU A 581 -11.88 18.02 -1.52
C LEU A 581 -12.07 18.79 -2.84
N ARG A 582 -12.67 20.00 -2.80
CA ARG A 582 -12.76 20.86 -3.99
C ARG A 582 -11.38 21.30 -4.49
N ALA A 583 -10.48 21.68 -3.57
CA ALA A 583 -9.11 22.04 -3.93
C ALA A 583 -8.37 20.86 -4.56
N TYR A 584 -8.53 19.65 -4.02
CA TYR A 584 -7.96 18.44 -4.59
C TYR A 584 -8.49 18.16 -6.00
N ALA A 585 -9.81 18.19 -6.20
CA ALA A 585 -10.45 17.95 -7.50
C ALA A 585 -9.99 18.90 -8.62
N GLN A 586 -9.59 20.14 -8.26
CA GLN A 586 -9.13 21.14 -9.23
C GLN A 586 -7.74 20.83 -9.80
N SER A 587 -6.89 20.15 -9.03
CA SER A 587 -5.48 19.94 -9.39
C SER A 587 -5.09 18.47 -9.57
N VAL A 588 -5.99 17.52 -9.32
CA VAL A 588 -5.65 16.10 -9.37
C VAL A 588 -5.53 15.59 -10.83
N SER A 589 -4.52 14.74 -11.05
CA SER A 589 -4.33 13.98 -12.28
C SER A 589 -5.25 12.75 -12.34
N SER A 590 -5.30 12.10 -13.50
CA SER A 590 -6.01 10.84 -13.70
C SER A 590 -5.34 9.67 -12.94
N ALA A 591 -6.07 8.56 -12.80
CA ALA A 591 -5.60 7.39 -12.06
C ALA A 591 -4.39 6.69 -12.71
N ASP A 592 -4.31 6.65 -14.04
CA ASP A 592 -3.17 6.14 -14.80
C ASP A 592 -1.86 6.92 -14.56
N LYS A 593 -1.96 8.12 -13.98
CA LYS A 593 -0.84 8.98 -13.55
C LYS A 593 -0.68 9.03 -12.03
N GLY A 594 -1.32 8.12 -11.31
CA GLY A 594 -1.21 8.02 -9.86
C GLY A 594 -2.17 8.91 -9.06
N GLY A 595 -3.09 9.66 -9.69
CA GLY A 595 -4.03 10.53 -8.98
C GLY A 595 -3.33 11.52 -8.05
N VAL A 596 -2.28 12.18 -8.51
CA VAL A 596 -1.49 13.18 -7.77
C VAL A 596 -1.92 14.59 -8.10
N ARG A 597 -1.67 15.55 -7.20
CA ARG A 597 -1.89 16.95 -7.52
C ARG A 597 -0.86 17.43 -8.55
N ILE A 598 -1.35 18.01 -9.63
CA ILE A 598 -0.53 18.67 -10.64
C ILE A 598 -0.29 20.10 -10.15
N ILE A 599 0.98 20.48 -10.04
CA ILE A 599 1.43 21.85 -9.76
C ILE A 599 2.16 22.31 -11.01
N GLU A 600 1.60 23.28 -11.72
CA GLU A 600 2.23 23.95 -12.88
C GLU A 600 3.22 25.01 -12.42
#